data_c2261ef585ee7e25659002192ca7e395
#
_entry.id   c2261ef585ee7e25659002192ca7e395
#
_cell.length_a   1.000
_cell.length_b   1.000
_cell.length_c   1.000
_cell.angle_alpha   90.00
_cell.angle_beta   90.00
_cell.angle_gamma   90.00
#
_symmetry.space_group_name_H-M   'P 1'
#
loop_
_entity.id
_entity.type
_entity.pdbx_description
1 polymer ?
#
loop_
_entity_poly.entity_id
_entity_poly.type
_entity_poly.pdbx_seq_one_letter_code
_entity_poly.pdbx_strand_id
1 'polypeptide(L)' 'MRTVTLIIVHCTANRAGSALRMADIDRYHRFLGWLGCGYHYVIPTDGAIEPGRPEEFVGAHCRNHNRHSI' A
#
# COMPACT_ATOMS: atom_id res chain seq x y z
N MET A 1 -5.98 18.84 0.12
CA MET A 1 -6.43 17.45 -0.13
C MET A 1 -6.26 17.13 -1.61
N ARG A 2 -5.70 15.99 -1.94
CA ARG A 2 -5.54 15.62 -3.34
C ARG A 2 -6.82 14.98 -3.90
N THR A 3 -7.00 15.05 -5.20
CA THR A 3 -8.16 14.44 -5.85
C THR A 3 -7.86 12.98 -6.19
N VAL A 4 -8.67 12.08 -5.66
CA VAL A 4 -8.57 10.65 -5.94
C VAL A 4 -9.69 10.27 -6.91
N THR A 5 -9.33 9.77 -8.07
CA THR A 5 -10.28 9.38 -9.11
C THR A 5 -10.22 7.88 -9.43
N LEU A 6 -9.27 7.16 -8.81
CA LEU A 6 -9.00 5.77 -9.18
C LEU A 6 -8.67 4.94 -7.95
N ILE A 7 -9.25 3.77 -7.84
CA ILE A 7 -8.89 2.75 -6.85
C ILE A 7 -8.19 1.62 -7.60
N ILE A 8 -6.96 1.31 -7.22
CA ILE A 8 -6.20 0.23 -7.86
C ILE A 8 -6.03 -0.90 -6.86
N VAL A 9 -6.55 -2.06 -7.22
CA VAL A 9 -6.41 -3.28 -6.41
C VAL A 9 -5.35 -4.16 -7.06
N HIS A 10 -4.31 -4.48 -6.31
CA HIS A 10 -3.24 -5.34 -6.80
C HIS A 10 -2.59 -6.10 -5.64
N CYS A 11 -1.84 -7.14 -5.95
CA CYS A 11 -1.18 -7.94 -4.91
C CYS A 11 0.23 -7.39 -4.62
N THR A 12 0.79 -7.83 -3.48
CA THR A 12 2.15 -7.46 -3.09
C THR A 12 3.21 -8.28 -3.81
N ALA A 13 2.79 -9.23 -4.64
CA ALA A 13 3.67 -10.10 -5.43
C ALA A 13 4.58 -11.00 -4.57
N ASN A 14 4.19 -11.29 -3.33
CA ASN A 14 4.94 -12.21 -2.49
C ASN A 14 4.42 -13.66 -2.70
N ARG A 15 5.13 -14.62 -2.11
CA ARG A 15 4.78 -16.04 -2.23
C ARG A 15 3.39 -16.34 -1.69
N ALA A 16 2.69 -17.26 -2.34
CA ALA A 16 1.44 -17.80 -1.82
C ALA A 16 1.68 -18.40 -0.42
N GLY A 17 0.76 -18.13 0.50
CA GLY A 17 0.88 -18.57 1.89
C GLY A 17 1.64 -17.62 2.81
N SER A 18 2.25 -16.59 2.29
CA SER A 18 2.89 -15.56 3.12
C SER A 18 1.80 -14.72 3.79
N ALA A 19 1.80 -14.67 5.12
CA ALA A 19 0.80 -13.93 5.89
C ALA A 19 1.30 -12.52 6.20
N LEU A 20 1.44 -11.69 5.17
CA LEU A 20 1.91 -10.32 5.34
C LEU A 20 0.78 -9.40 5.78
N ARG A 21 1.08 -8.55 6.74
CA ARG A 21 0.19 -7.50 7.20
C ARG A 21 0.83 -6.14 6.88
N MET A 22 0.06 -5.05 7.10
CA MET A 22 0.54 -3.69 6.82
C MET A 22 1.86 -3.39 7.54
N ALA A 23 2.00 -3.84 8.79
CA ALA A 23 3.22 -3.59 9.57
C ALA A 23 4.46 -4.23 8.93
N ASP A 24 4.31 -5.41 8.33
CA ASP A 24 5.41 -6.10 7.65
C ASP A 24 5.82 -5.35 6.38
N ILE A 25 4.83 -4.89 5.63
CA ILE A 25 5.05 -4.15 4.38
C ILE A 25 5.68 -2.80 4.70
N ASP A 26 5.19 -2.12 5.74
CA ASP A 26 5.74 -0.84 6.18
C ASP A 26 7.23 -1.00 6.53
N ARG A 27 7.57 -2.04 7.27
CA ARG A 27 8.96 -2.32 7.64
C ARG A 27 9.83 -2.54 6.41
N TYR A 28 9.34 -3.30 5.44
CA TYR A 28 10.06 -3.57 4.21
C TYR A 28 10.26 -2.31 3.40
N HIS A 29 9.23 -1.49 3.25
CA HIS A 29 9.33 -0.24 2.50
C HIS A 29 10.30 0.73 3.17
N ARG A 30 10.32 0.80 4.51
CA ARG A 30 11.31 1.61 5.24
C ARG A 30 12.72 1.09 5.01
N PHE A 31 12.89 -0.22 4.93
CA PHE A 31 14.18 -0.84 4.61
C PHE A 31 14.66 -0.41 3.22
N LEU A 32 13.74 -0.22 2.26
CA LEU A 32 14.07 0.28 0.93
C LEU A 32 14.39 1.78 0.89
N GLY A 33 14.29 2.46 2.02
CA GLY A 33 14.55 3.89 2.11
C GLY A 33 13.31 4.76 1.97
N TRP A 34 12.14 4.17 1.93
CA TRP A 34 10.87 4.91 1.86
C TRP A 34 10.46 5.38 3.26
N LEU A 35 9.55 6.37 3.33
CA LEU A 35 9.08 6.92 4.59
C LEU A 35 8.14 5.97 5.34
N GLY A 36 7.68 4.91 4.69
CA GLY A 36 6.78 3.93 5.26
C GLY A 36 6.08 3.16 4.16
N CYS A 37 4.97 2.49 4.50
CA CYS A 37 4.19 1.72 3.55
C CYS A 37 3.77 2.59 2.36
N GLY A 38 3.96 2.10 1.14
CA GLY A 38 3.58 2.79 -0.07
C GLY A 38 2.11 2.62 -0.44
N TYR A 39 1.42 1.67 0.19
CA TYR A 39 0.00 1.43 -0.04
C TYR A 39 -0.84 2.25 0.94
N HIS A 40 -2.01 2.69 0.48
CA HIS A 40 -2.95 3.37 1.37
C HIS A 40 -3.69 2.38 2.26
N TYR A 41 -3.98 1.19 1.73
CA TYR A 41 -4.64 0.12 2.47
C TYR A 41 -4.02 -1.22 2.12
N VAL A 42 -3.96 -2.10 3.11
CA VAL A 42 -3.50 -3.47 2.93
C VAL A 42 -4.61 -4.40 3.42
N ILE A 43 -4.95 -5.39 2.62
CA ILE A 43 -5.96 -6.38 2.96
C ILE A 43 -5.26 -7.73 3.10
N PRO A 44 -4.96 -8.17 4.34
CA PRO A 44 -4.37 -9.48 4.57
C PRO A 44 -5.35 -10.61 4.22
N THR A 45 -4.87 -11.84 4.27
CA THR A 45 -5.65 -13.01 3.88
C THR A 45 -6.86 -13.27 4.79
N ASP A 46 -6.90 -12.68 5.99
CA ASP A 46 -8.07 -12.80 6.88
C ASP A 46 -9.19 -11.81 6.53
N GLY A 47 -8.98 -10.96 5.53
CA GLY A 47 -10.00 -10.01 5.06
C GLY A 47 -10.05 -8.69 5.81
N ALA A 48 -9.16 -8.47 6.79
CA ALA A 48 -9.09 -7.19 7.48
C ALA A 48 -8.66 -6.08 6.51
N ILE A 49 -9.04 -4.84 6.80
CA ILE A 49 -8.59 -3.68 6.04
C ILE A 49 -7.68 -2.87 6.95
N GLU A 50 -6.40 -2.85 6.66
CA GLU A 50 -5.41 -2.17 7.49
C GLU A 50 -4.94 -0.90 6.80
N PRO A 51 -5.11 0.29 7.41
CA PRO A 51 -4.64 1.53 6.81
C PRO A 51 -3.13 1.60 6.84
N GLY A 52 -2.56 2.01 5.73
CA GLY A 52 -1.13 2.24 5.59
C GLY A 52 -0.83 3.72 5.49
N ARG A 53 -0.36 4.17 4.31
CA ARG A 53 -0.08 5.59 4.09
C ARG A 53 -1.40 6.38 4.06
N PRO A 54 -1.49 7.54 4.73
CA PRO A 54 -2.71 8.36 4.68
C PRO A 54 -3.11 8.72 3.24
N GLU A 55 -4.42 8.74 2.95
CA GLU A 55 -4.92 8.99 1.60
C GLU A 55 -4.53 10.36 1.04
N GLU A 56 -4.31 11.33 1.92
CA GLU A 56 -3.89 12.68 1.51
C GLU A 56 -2.48 12.72 0.93
N PHE A 57 -1.69 11.67 1.16
CA PHE A 57 -0.35 11.57 0.59
C PHE A 57 -0.36 10.66 -0.64
N VAL A 58 0.42 11.07 -1.65
CA VAL A 58 0.59 10.25 -2.86
C VAL A 58 1.25 8.94 -2.48
N GLY A 59 0.70 7.83 -2.95
CA GLY A 59 1.25 6.51 -2.67
C GLY A 59 2.49 6.21 -3.50
N ALA A 60 3.08 5.06 -3.24
CA ALA A 60 4.18 4.51 -4.04
C ALA A 60 3.82 3.05 -4.34
N HIS A 61 2.75 2.84 -5.10
CA HIS A 61 2.20 1.50 -5.31
C HIS A 61 1.91 1.17 -6.77
N CYS A 62 1.76 2.18 -7.63
CA CYS A 62 1.48 1.93 -9.04
C CYS A 62 2.10 3.06 -9.86
N ARG A 63 3.23 2.79 -10.46
CA ARG A 63 3.98 3.77 -11.23
C ARG A 63 3.10 4.42 -12.30
N ASN A 64 3.20 5.72 -12.45
CA ASN A 64 2.42 6.57 -13.36
C ASN A 64 0.98 6.81 -12.92
N HIS A 65 0.49 6.14 -11.88
CA HIS A 65 -0.89 6.30 -11.40
C HIS A 65 -0.98 6.74 -9.94
N ASN A 66 0.15 6.91 -9.26
CA ASN A 66 0.15 7.22 -7.83
C ASN A 66 -0.54 8.55 -7.48
N ARG A 67 -0.44 9.55 -8.34
CA ARG A 67 -0.89 10.91 -8.02
C ARG A 67 -2.40 11.04 -7.84
N HIS A 68 -3.19 10.18 -8.46
CA HIS A 68 -4.66 10.29 -8.47
C HIS A 68 -5.36 9.01 -8.03
N SER A 69 -4.63 8.09 -7.40
CA SER A 69 -5.17 6.78 -6.99
C SER A 69 -4.89 6.46 -5.53
N ILE A 70 -5.63 5.50 -5.06
CA ILE A 70 -5.35 4.83 -3.80
C ILE A 70 -5.25 3.33 -4.01
#